data_c2ef2f1629a3488570b60ed091574f9e
#
_entry.id   c2ef2f1629a3488570b60ed091574f9e
#
_cell.length_a   1.000
_cell.length_b   1.000
_cell.length_c   1.000
_cell.angle_alpha   90.00
_cell.angle_beta   90.00
_cell.angle_gamma   90.00
#
_symmetry.space_group_name_H-M   'P 1'
#
loop_
_entity.id
_entity.type
_entity.pdbx_description
1 polymer ?
#
loop_
_entity_poly.entity_id
_entity_poly.type
_entity_poly.pdbx_seq_one_letter_code
_entity_poly.pdbx_strand_id
1 'polypeptide(L)'
;KLDHIVFDNIDSNFYDYIQNNFNIKNTLFISLGSRLIFNSKVISFLNGNLINFHGSRLPYDSGGGGFSWRIMRQDRIDNQLVHLIDEGIDTGPIIDNELSIFPKNCVLPIEFEKYRQKKFLDFYRNFISKNLTGTRFHLKHQLNYVGRYYPRLSTIDNGYINWDWDSLEL
;
A
#
# COMPACT_ATOMS: atom_id res chain seq x y z
N LYS A 1 -14.10 -9.97 19.26
CA LYS A 1 -14.38 -8.68 18.61
C LYS A 1 -13.20 -7.79 18.96
N LEU A 2 -12.53 -7.21 17.95
CA LEU A 2 -11.48 -6.22 18.21
C LEU A 2 -12.17 -4.90 18.58
N ASP A 3 -11.73 -4.30 19.68
CA ASP A 3 -12.13 -2.95 20.02
C ASP A 3 -11.50 -1.99 19.02
N HIS A 4 -12.26 -1.04 18.55
CA HIS A 4 -11.79 -0.02 17.60
C HIS A 4 -12.32 1.36 18.00
N ILE A 5 -11.55 2.37 17.66
CA ILE A 5 -11.91 3.77 17.81
C ILE A 5 -11.88 4.39 16.43
N VAL A 6 -12.87 5.23 16.16
CA VAL A 6 -13.00 5.95 14.89
C VAL A 6 -12.64 7.41 15.12
N PHE A 7 -11.77 7.93 14.25
CA PHE A 7 -11.48 9.36 14.14
C PHE A 7 -11.84 9.80 12.73
N ASP A 8 -12.67 10.82 12.62
CA ASP A 8 -13.03 11.38 11.31
C ASP A 8 -11.90 12.19 10.70
N ASN A 9 -11.03 12.75 11.56
CA ASN A 9 -9.88 13.56 11.16
C ASN A 9 -8.67 13.27 12.06
N ILE A 10 -7.49 13.63 11.57
CA ILE A 10 -6.27 13.67 12.37
C ILE A 10 -6.17 15.05 13.02
N ASP A 11 -6.85 15.21 14.11
CA ASP A 11 -6.95 16.45 14.90
C ASP A 11 -6.34 16.28 16.31
N SER A 12 -6.63 17.24 17.23
CA SER A 12 -6.16 17.16 18.61
C SER A 12 -6.60 15.89 19.31
N ASN A 13 -7.83 15.41 19.08
CA ASN A 13 -8.36 14.21 19.74
C ASN A 13 -7.56 12.97 19.34
N PHE A 14 -7.15 12.87 18.07
CA PHE A 14 -6.28 11.80 17.61
C PHE A 14 -4.91 11.83 18.32
N TYR A 15 -4.27 13.00 18.37
CA TYR A 15 -2.95 13.14 19.01
C TYR A 15 -3.01 12.84 20.49
N ASP A 16 -4.01 13.37 21.20
CA ASP A 16 -4.20 13.16 22.64
C ASP A 16 -4.45 11.68 22.94
N TYR A 17 -5.27 11.01 22.13
CA TYR A 17 -5.51 9.58 22.29
C TYR A 17 -4.24 8.76 22.12
N ILE A 18 -3.47 8.99 21.05
CA ILE A 18 -2.23 8.25 20.81
C ILE A 18 -1.24 8.50 21.95
N GLN A 19 -1.06 9.76 22.36
CA GLN A 19 -0.11 10.10 23.42
C GLN A 19 -0.47 9.51 24.79
N ASN A 20 -1.76 9.43 25.10
CA ASN A 20 -2.22 8.90 26.39
C ASN A 20 -2.25 7.38 26.46
N ASN A 21 -2.32 6.68 25.33
CA ASN A 21 -2.50 5.23 25.29
C ASN A 21 -1.29 4.45 24.77
N PHE A 22 -0.31 5.11 24.13
CA PHE A 22 0.83 4.40 23.54
C PHE A 22 2.16 5.04 23.90
N ASN A 23 3.18 4.21 24.13
CA ASN A 23 4.56 4.66 24.14
C ASN A 23 5.05 4.80 22.69
N ILE A 24 4.95 6.03 22.13
CA ILE A 24 5.22 6.31 20.72
C ILE A 24 6.61 5.82 20.28
N LYS A 25 7.62 5.91 21.14
CA LYS A 25 9.00 5.49 20.80
C LYS A 25 9.12 3.97 20.61
N ASN A 26 8.26 3.20 21.29
CA ASN A 26 8.31 1.75 21.30
C ASN A 26 7.09 1.12 20.56
N THR A 27 6.29 1.93 19.89
CA THR A 27 5.11 1.48 19.16
C THR A 27 5.34 1.59 17.67
N LEU A 28 5.09 0.51 16.94
CA LEU A 28 5.04 0.50 15.48
C LEU A 28 3.59 0.74 15.05
N PHE A 29 3.37 1.79 14.28
CA PHE A 29 2.07 2.15 13.73
C PHE A 29 1.97 1.60 12.31
N ILE A 30 0.84 0.97 12.00
CA ILE A 30 0.63 0.29 10.73
C ILE A 30 -0.55 0.92 9.99
N SER A 31 -0.30 1.41 8.80
CA SER A 31 -1.33 1.84 7.85
C SER A 31 -1.71 0.69 6.92
N LEU A 32 -3.01 0.43 6.77
CA LEU A 32 -3.54 -0.59 5.88
C LEU A 32 -4.64 0.01 5.01
N GLY A 33 -4.36 0.18 3.71
CA GLY A 33 -5.34 0.67 2.74
C GLY A 33 -5.88 2.08 3.02
N SER A 34 -5.14 2.89 3.75
CA SER A 34 -5.51 4.27 4.03
C SER A 34 -5.63 5.09 2.75
N ARG A 35 -6.64 5.95 2.70
CA ARG A 35 -6.79 6.99 1.67
C ARG A 35 -6.19 8.33 2.11
N LEU A 36 -5.75 8.41 3.37
CA LEU A 36 -5.17 9.62 3.93
C LEU A 36 -3.71 9.74 3.51
N ILE A 37 -3.31 10.93 3.14
CA ILE A 37 -1.90 11.32 2.99
C ILE A 37 -1.45 11.83 4.36
N PHE A 38 -0.46 11.16 4.93
CA PHE A 38 0.10 11.55 6.21
C PHE A 38 1.10 12.69 5.99
N ASN A 39 0.83 13.83 6.60
CA ASN A 39 1.73 14.99 6.53
C ASN A 39 2.91 14.86 7.51
N SER A 40 3.91 15.73 7.34
CA SER A 40 5.11 15.78 8.17
C SER A 40 4.83 15.86 9.67
N LYS A 41 3.75 16.55 10.06
CA LYS A 41 3.36 16.67 11.47
C LYS A 41 3.00 15.32 12.10
N VAL A 42 2.19 14.50 11.41
CA VAL A 42 1.81 13.16 11.87
C VAL A 42 3.03 12.24 11.90
N ILE A 43 3.83 12.25 10.83
CA ILE A 43 5.01 11.40 10.70
C ILE A 43 6.00 11.70 11.83
N SER A 44 6.28 12.97 12.08
CA SER A 44 7.16 13.41 13.17
C SER A 44 6.58 13.07 14.55
N PHE A 45 5.28 13.27 14.76
CA PHE A 45 4.61 12.92 16.00
C PHE A 45 4.71 11.42 16.31
N LEU A 46 4.57 10.56 15.32
CA LEU A 46 4.72 9.11 15.45
C LEU A 46 6.19 8.66 15.43
N ASN A 47 7.13 9.60 15.56
CA ASN A 47 8.58 9.36 15.63
C ASN A 47 9.13 8.58 14.41
N GLY A 48 8.50 8.71 13.24
CA GLY A 48 8.86 7.94 12.04
C GLY A 48 8.54 6.44 12.13
N ASN A 49 7.83 5.99 13.16
CA ASN A 49 7.46 4.59 13.36
C ASN A 49 6.14 4.21 12.64
N LEU A 50 5.87 4.83 11.51
CA LEU A 50 4.67 4.58 10.71
C LEU A 50 5.03 3.85 9.42
N ILE A 51 4.47 2.66 9.25
CA ILE A 51 4.69 1.82 8.06
C ILE A 51 3.39 1.63 7.29
N ASN A 52 3.51 1.37 5.99
CA ASN A 52 2.39 1.01 5.13
C ASN A 52 2.65 -0.32 4.43
N PHE A 53 1.64 -1.19 4.45
CA PHE A 53 1.64 -2.37 3.61
C PHE A 53 1.01 -2.01 2.26
N HIS A 54 1.76 -2.23 1.19
CA HIS A 54 1.38 -1.82 -0.15
C HIS A 54 1.50 -2.97 -1.15
N GLY A 55 0.54 -3.09 -2.04
CA GLY A 55 0.47 -4.19 -3.00
C GLY A 55 0.89 -3.76 -4.40
N SER A 56 2.01 -3.08 -4.57
CA SER A 56 2.56 -2.75 -5.88
C SER A 56 4.09 -2.85 -5.91
N ARG A 57 4.69 -2.78 -7.07
CA ARG A 57 6.15 -2.87 -7.25
C ARG A 57 6.78 -1.49 -7.13
N LEU A 58 6.89 -0.98 -5.93
CA LEU A 58 7.61 0.27 -5.70
C LEU A 58 9.12 0.11 -5.99
N PRO A 59 9.78 1.11 -6.55
CA PRO A 59 9.26 2.39 -7.03
C PRO A 59 8.64 2.35 -8.43
N TYR A 60 8.62 1.21 -9.11
CA TYR A 60 8.25 1.09 -10.52
C TYR A 60 6.77 1.39 -10.78
N ASP A 61 5.87 1.00 -9.89
CA ASP A 61 4.43 1.14 -10.03
C ASP A 61 3.87 1.82 -8.77
N SER A 62 3.86 3.15 -8.72
CA SER A 62 3.26 3.91 -7.63
C SER A 62 1.82 4.34 -7.93
N GLY A 63 1.07 4.70 -6.90
CA GLY A 63 -0.28 5.24 -7.00
C GLY A 63 -1.41 4.22 -6.84
N GLY A 64 -2.65 4.66 -7.09
CA GLY A 64 -3.88 3.94 -6.74
C GLY A 64 -4.49 3.06 -7.85
N GLY A 65 -3.83 2.87 -8.96
CA GLY A 65 -4.40 2.25 -10.16
C GLY A 65 -4.73 0.75 -10.07
N GLY A 66 -4.27 0.08 -9.02
CA GLY A 66 -4.62 -1.28 -8.69
C GLY A 66 -4.42 -2.30 -9.82
N PHE A 67 -5.38 -3.20 -9.97
CA PHE A 67 -5.31 -4.28 -10.96
C PHE A 67 -5.63 -3.84 -12.38
N SER A 68 -6.43 -2.79 -12.57
CA SER A 68 -6.86 -2.36 -13.90
C SER A 68 -5.67 -2.10 -14.82
N TRP A 69 -4.71 -1.32 -14.37
CA TRP A 69 -3.49 -1.06 -15.14
C TRP A 69 -2.65 -2.31 -15.40
N ARG A 70 -2.58 -3.24 -14.45
CA ARG A 70 -1.85 -4.50 -14.62
C ARG A 70 -2.52 -5.41 -15.63
N ILE A 71 -3.85 -5.54 -15.56
CA ILE A 71 -4.63 -6.35 -16.50
C ILE A 71 -4.47 -5.81 -17.91
N MET A 72 -4.63 -4.50 -18.12
CA MET A 72 -4.45 -3.87 -19.43
C MET A 72 -3.04 -4.03 -20.00
N ARG A 73 -2.02 -4.06 -19.14
CA ARG A 73 -0.62 -4.29 -19.56
C ARG A 73 -0.24 -5.77 -19.62
N GLN A 74 -1.16 -6.68 -19.33
CA GLN A 74 -0.89 -8.12 -19.19
C GLN A 74 0.22 -8.42 -18.17
N ASP A 75 0.40 -7.57 -17.15
CA ASP A 75 1.44 -7.70 -16.14
C ASP A 75 0.99 -8.66 -15.04
N ARG A 76 1.66 -9.78 -14.96
CA ARG A 76 1.37 -10.85 -14.00
C ARG A 76 2.23 -10.84 -12.74
N ILE A 77 3.15 -9.91 -12.62
CA ILE A 77 4.02 -9.85 -11.44
C ILE A 77 3.31 -9.08 -10.34
N ASP A 78 3.07 -9.74 -9.22
CA ASP A 78 2.58 -9.11 -7.99
C ASP A 78 3.72 -8.89 -7.01
N ASN A 79 3.54 -7.94 -6.11
CA ASN A 79 4.47 -7.65 -5.04
C ASN A 79 3.69 -7.26 -3.78
N GLN A 80 3.94 -7.98 -2.71
CA GLN A 80 3.57 -7.53 -1.38
C GLN A 80 4.78 -6.83 -0.79
N LEU A 81 4.63 -5.64 -0.29
CA LEU A 81 5.72 -4.91 0.35
C LEU A 81 5.26 -4.11 1.55
N VAL A 82 6.22 -3.79 2.38
CA VAL A 82 6.07 -2.87 3.50
C VAL A 82 7.16 -1.81 3.43
N HIS A 83 6.77 -0.54 3.59
CA HIS A 83 7.68 0.60 3.56
C HIS A 83 7.38 1.57 4.70
N LEU A 84 8.37 2.36 5.09
CA LEU A 84 8.12 3.51 5.95
C LEU A 84 7.27 4.54 5.20
N ILE A 85 6.41 5.24 5.93
CA ILE A 85 5.70 6.39 5.38
C ILE A 85 6.58 7.62 5.53
N ASP A 86 6.77 8.33 4.42
CA ASP A 86 7.37 9.65 4.34
C ASP A 86 6.35 10.67 3.79
N GLU A 87 6.78 11.89 3.49
CA GLU A 87 5.91 12.97 3.00
C GLU A 87 5.42 12.78 1.56
N GLY A 88 6.03 11.85 0.80
CA GLY A 88 5.65 11.54 -0.57
C GLY A 88 4.60 10.43 -0.64
N ILE A 89 4.03 10.25 -1.83
CA ILE A 89 3.10 9.16 -2.10
C ILE A 89 3.91 7.91 -2.45
N ASP A 90 3.90 6.91 -1.56
CA ASP A 90 4.56 5.62 -1.71
C ASP A 90 6.09 5.73 -1.94
N THR A 91 6.74 6.81 -1.45
CA THR A 91 8.16 7.10 -1.69
C THR A 91 9.10 6.66 -0.58
N GLY A 92 8.58 6.33 0.58
CA GLY A 92 9.36 5.96 1.75
C GLY A 92 10.20 4.69 1.56
N PRO A 93 11.27 4.52 2.33
CA PRO A 93 12.17 3.38 2.21
C PRO A 93 11.45 2.05 2.41
N ILE A 94 11.73 1.07 1.53
CA ILE A 94 11.18 -0.28 1.60
C ILE A 94 11.89 -1.05 2.72
N ILE A 95 11.10 -1.71 3.58
CA ILE A 95 11.58 -2.53 4.68
C ILE A 95 11.69 -3.99 4.23
N ASP A 96 10.64 -4.53 3.61
CA ASP A 96 10.60 -5.91 3.12
C ASP A 96 9.64 -6.03 1.94
N ASN A 97 9.84 -7.06 1.11
CA ASN A 97 8.94 -7.35 -0.01
C ASN A 97 8.97 -8.81 -0.44
N GLU A 98 7.86 -9.29 -0.99
CA GLU A 98 7.71 -10.62 -1.58
C GLU A 98 7.07 -10.52 -2.96
N LEU A 99 7.78 -10.99 -3.98
CA LEU A 99 7.26 -11.09 -5.35
C LEU A 99 6.49 -12.38 -5.54
N SER A 100 5.40 -12.32 -6.29
CA SER A 100 4.65 -13.49 -6.73
C SER A 100 4.14 -13.30 -8.16
N ILE A 101 3.64 -14.39 -8.77
CA ILE A 101 3.09 -14.35 -10.12
C ILE A 101 1.62 -14.72 -10.05
N PHE A 102 0.76 -13.87 -10.59
CA PHE A 102 -0.66 -14.19 -10.72
C PHE A 102 -0.85 -15.40 -11.62
N PRO A 103 -1.57 -16.43 -11.15
CA PRO A 103 -1.89 -17.61 -11.95
C PRO A 103 -2.57 -17.25 -13.28
N LYS A 104 -2.39 -18.08 -14.31
CA LYS A 104 -2.96 -17.84 -15.64
C LYS A 104 -4.50 -17.73 -15.65
N ASN A 105 -5.15 -18.38 -14.70
CA ASN A 105 -6.62 -18.33 -14.55
C ASN A 105 -7.14 -17.06 -13.87
N CYS A 106 -6.28 -16.18 -13.38
CA CYS A 106 -6.71 -14.84 -12.97
C CYS A 106 -6.94 -13.99 -14.23
N VAL A 107 -8.19 -13.75 -14.57
CA VAL A 107 -8.61 -12.95 -15.74
C VAL A 107 -9.36 -11.69 -15.28
N LEU A 108 -10.27 -11.85 -14.33
CA LEU A 108 -11.08 -10.76 -13.80
C LEU A 108 -10.42 -10.08 -12.59
N PRO A 109 -10.62 -8.77 -12.38
CA PRO A 109 -10.07 -8.05 -11.24
C PRO A 109 -10.31 -8.71 -9.88
N ILE A 110 -11.49 -9.33 -9.69
CA ILE A 110 -11.82 -10.03 -8.44
C ILE A 110 -10.95 -11.27 -8.19
N GLU A 111 -10.45 -11.93 -9.22
CA GLU A 111 -9.56 -13.09 -9.10
C GLU A 111 -8.16 -12.66 -8.71
N PHE A 112 -7.68 -11.55 -9.27
CA PHE A 112 -6.44 -10.90 -8.85
C PHE A 112 -6.52 -10.48 -7.37
N GLU A 113 -7.63 -9.87 -6.96
CA GLU A 113 -7.84 -9.44 -5.58
C GLU A 113 -7.83 -10.63 -4.60
N LYS A 114 -8.57 -11.70 -4.89
CA LYS A 114 -8.59 -12.91 -4.06
C LYS A 114 -7.20 -13.54 -3.91
N TYR A 115 -6.44 -13.61 -5.00
CA TYR A 115 -5.08 -14.14 -4.97
C TYR A 115 -4.16 -13.25 -4.10
N ARG A 116 -4.20 -11.93 -4.32
CA ARG A 116 -3.41 -10.97 -3.54
C ARG A 116 -3.76 -11.02 -2.06
N GLN A 117 -5.04 -11.07 -1.70
CA GLN A 117 -5.46 -11.13 -0.29
C GLN A 117 -4.81 -12.32 0.44
N LYS A 118 -4.78 -13.49 -0.20
CA LYS A 118 -4.09 -14.66 0.36
C LYS A 118 -2.60 -14.39 0.57
N LYS A 119 -1.91 -13.89 -0.47
CA LYS A 119 -0.49 -13.56 -0.41
C LYS A 119 -0.18 -12.48 0.62
N PHE A 120 -1.04 -11.47 0.71
CA PHE A 120 -0.93 -10.40 1.70
C PHE A 120 -0.99 -10.94 3.13
N LEU A 121 -1.93 -11.82 3.43
CA LEU A 121 -2.07 -12.37 4.78
C LEU A 121 -0.84 -13.18 5.20
N ASP A 122 -0.28 -13.98 4.29
CA ASP A 122 0.93 -14.76 4.55
C ASP A 122 2.14 -13.84 4.76
N PHE A 123 2.33 -12.85 3.89
CA PHE A 123 3.38 -11.84 4.00
C PHE A 123 3.27 -11.04 5.30
N TYR A 124 2.06 -10.54 5.62
CA TYR A 124 1.78 -9.78 6.84
C TYR A 124 2.13 -10.57 8.10
N ARG A 125 1.65 -11.82 8.20
CA ARG A 125 1.95 -12.70 9.34
C ARG A 125 3.44 -12.94 9.50
N ASN A 126 4.13 -13.23 8.40
CA ASN A 126 5.57 -13.47 8.39
C ASN A 126 6.33 -12.21 8.83
N PHE A 127 5.95 -11.05 8.31
CA PHE A 127 6.56 -9.78 8.68
C PHE A 127 6.39 -9.48 10.18
N ILE A 128 5.16 -9.58 10.68
CA ILE A 128 4.88 -9.33 12.10
C ILE A 128 5.66 -10.32 12.98
N SER A 129 5.63 -11.61 12.68
CA SER A 129 6.33 -12.64 13.47
C SER A 129 7.84 -12.40 13.53
N LYS A 130 8.47 -11.97 12.45
CA LYS A 130 9.90 -11.66 12.39
C LYS A 130 10.27 -10.40 13.17
N ASN A 131 9.36 -9.45 13.30
CA ASN A 131 9.66 -8.11 13.82
C ASN A 131 9.04 -7.82 15.21
N LEU A 132 8.32 -8.78 15.82
CA LEU A 132 7.75 -8.65 17.17
C LEU A 132 8.82 -8.41 18.26
N THR A 133 10.05 -8.81 18.01
CA THR A 133 11.16 -8.71 18.99
C THR A 133 11.90 -7.38 18.92
N GLY A 134 11.39 -6.38 18.18
CA GLY A 134 11.99 -5.05 18.10
C GLY A 134 13.26 -4.98 17.26
N THR A 135 13.37 -5.79 16.23
CA THR A 135 14.50 -5.77 15.30
C THR A 135 14.57 -4.45 14.53
N ARG A 136 15.76 -3.89 14.38
CA ARG A 136 15.97 -2.69 13.55
C ARG A 136 15.75 -3.04 12.08
N PHE A 137 14.90 -2.29 11.38
CA PHE A 137 14.63 -2.50 9.97
C PHE A 137 15.86 -2.22 9.08
N HIS A 138 16.05 -3.07 8.09
CA HIS A 138 16.99 -2.83 7.02
C HIS A 138 16.27 -2.06 5.90
N LEU A 139 16.60 -0.77 5.75
CA LEU A 139 15.90 0.13 4.84
C LEU A 139 16.54 0.13 3.45
N LYS A 140 15.72 -0.05 2.42
CA LYS A 140 16.12 0.10 1.01
C LYS A 140 15.49 1.38 0.45
N HIS A 141 16.31 2.40 0.22
CA HIS A 141 15.84 3.66 -0.36
C HIS A 141 15.37 3.45 -1.80
N GLN A 142 14.26 4.11 -2.15
CA GLN A 142 13.69 4.03 -3.47
C GLN A 142 14.36 5.04 -4.43
N LEU A 143 14.55 4.62 -5.69
CA LEU A 143 14.98 5.49 -6.77
C LEU A 143 13.74 6.04 -7.49
N ASN A 144 13.14 7.08 -6.94
CA ASN A 144 11.82 7.57 -7.36
C ASN A 144 11.73 8.02 -8.84
N TYR A 145 12.88 8.28 -9.50
CA TYR A 145 12.94 8.66 -10.91
C TYR A 145 12.81 7.49 -11.89
N VAL A 146 12.81 6.23 -11.41
CA VAL A 146 12.66 5.06 -12.29
C VAL A 146 11.22 4.54 -12.38
N GLY A 147 10.33 5.08 -11.56
CA GLY A 147 8.94 4.62 -11.45
C GLY A 147 7.96 5.37 -12.35
N ARG A 148 6.75 4.83 -12.42
CA ARG A 148 5.59 5.48 -13.03
C ARG A 148 4.47 5.59 -12.02
N TYR A 149 3.81 6.73 -12.01
CA TYR A 149 2.59 6.91 -11.24
C TYR A 149 1.39 6.46 -12.06
N TYR A 150 0.58 5.57 -11.48
CA TYR A 150 -0.65 5.06 -12.07
C TYR A 150 -1.84 5.65 -11.31
N PRO A 151 -2.59 6.58 -11.91
CA PRO A 151 -3.75 7.17 -11.27
C PRO A 151 -4.86 6.13 -11.11
N ARG A 152 -5.70 6.34 -10.11
CA ARG A 152 -6.93 5.54 -9.97
C ARG A 152 -7.84 5.84 -11.15
N LEU A 153 -8.29 4.78 -11.85
CA LEU A 153 -9.30 4.90 -12.89
C LEU A 153 -10.68 5.15 -12.27
N SER A 154 -11.42 6.07 -12.86
CA SER A 154 -12.82 6.37 -12.56
C SER A 154 -13.71 5.72 -13.62
N THR A 155 -14.74 4.99 -13.21
CA THR A 155 -15.70 4.40 -14.16
C THR A 155 -16.44 5.49 -14.93
N ILE A 156 -16.69 6.65 -14.31
CA ILE A 156 -17.36 7.79 -14.96
C ILE A 156 -16.49 8.37 -16.08
N ASP A 157 -15.19 8.53 -15.82
CA ASP A 157 -14.28 9.22 -16.75
C ASP A 157 -13.58 8.26 -17.73
N ASN A 158 -13.41 6.98 -17.34
CA ASN A 158 -12.60 6.02 -18.07
C ASN A 158 -13.34 4.73 -18.45
N GLY A 159 -14.60 4.56 -18.03
CA GLY A 159 -15.34 3.32 -18.20
C GLY A 159 -16.26 3.31 -19.42
N TYR A 160 -15.97 4.09 -20.44
CA TYR A 160 -16.72 4.11 -21.70
C TYR A 160 -15.99 3.34 -22.81
N ILE A 161 -16.75 2.76 -23.71
CA ILE A 161 -16.26 2.13 -24.94
C ILE A 161 -16.54 3.12 -26.09
N ASN A 162 -15.51 3.45 -26.85
CA ASN A 162 -15.72 4.12 -28.13
C ASN A 162 -16.15 3.07 -29.15
N TRP A 163 -17.38 3.19 -29.66
CA TRP A 163 -17.96 2.25 -30.60
C TRP A 163 -17.30 2.28 -31.99
N ASP A 164 -16.44 3.25 -32.26
CA ASP A 164 -15.64 3.31 -33.48
C ASP A 164 -14.33 2.49 -33.35
N TRP A 165 -14.01 1.94 -32.17
CA TRP A 165 -12.87 1.08 -31.97
C TRP A 165 -13.06 -0.28 -32.64
N ASP A 166 -11.99 -0.78 -33.23
CA ASP A 166 -11.97 -2.14 -33.76
C ASP A 166 -11.71 -3.19 -32.65
N SER A 167 -11.73 -4.48 -33.03
CA SER A 167 -11.57 -5.59 -32.07
C SER A 167 -10.18 -5.66 -31.42
N LEU A 168 -9.18 -4.94 -31.93
CA LEU A 168 -7.84 -4.87 -31.36
C LEU A 168 -7.68 -3.69 -30.40
N GLU A 169 -8.53 -2.68 -30.52
CA GLU A 169 -8.55 -1.50 -29.64
C GLU A 169 -9.41 -1.71 -28.40
N LEU A 170 -10.33 -2.68 -28.42
CA LEU A 170 -11.17 -3.13 -27.28
C LEU A 170 -10.37 -4.08 -26.36
#